data_c2eda8043eaf851150238ec693e3b8f5
#
_entry.id   c2eda8043eaf851150238ec693e3b8f5
#
_cell.length_a   1.000
_cell.length_b   1.000
_cell.length_c   1.000
_cell.angle_alpha   90.00
_cell.angle_beta   90.00
_cell.angle_gamma   90.00
#
_symmetry.space_group_name_H-M   'P 1'
#
loop_
_entity.id
_entity.type
_entity.pdbx_description
1 polymer ?
#
loop_
_entity_poly.entity_id
_entity_poly.type
_entity_poly.pdbx_seq_one_letter_code
_entity_poly.pdbx_strand_id
1 'polypeptide(L)'
;SLHAGDMVLLSGEVYTARDAAHRRMYEALKKGFAMPIDLTTATLFYAAPSPAPPGRVIGSIGPTTSYRMDAFTPEFIEHGLKGMIGKGGRSPKVVQAIRRYKAVYFGAIGGIAALTARCVKNVELVAYEDLGPEAIRKLTVIDLPLVVINDSKGNDLYLSEQSRWRILSK
;
A
#
# COMPACT_ATOMS: atom_id res chain seq x y z
N SER A 1 12.14 13.17 -8.22
CA SER A 1 12.26 11.69 -8.11
C SER A 1 12.32 11.30 -6.64
N LEU A 2 11.65 10.21 -6.26
CA LEU A 2 11.70 9.65 -4.91
C LEU A 2 12.85 8.64 -4.80
N HIS A 3 13.53 8.62 -3.65
CA HIS A 3 14.61 7.69 -3.34
C HIS A 3 14.30 6.90 -2.07
N ALA A 4 14.80 5.68 -1.97
CA ALA A 4 14.67 4.88 -0.75
C ALA A 4 15.24 5.66 0.45
N GLY A 5 14.45 5.78 1.52
CA GLY A 5 14.75 6.59 2.71
C GLY A 5 14.08 7.97 2.74
N ASP A 6 13.56 8.46 1.63
CA ASP A 6 12.85 9.75 1.62
C ASP A 6 11.61 9.68 2.53
N MET A 7 11.46 10.70 3.37
CA MET A 7 10.23 10.95 4.14
C MET A 7 9.28 11.77 3.29
N VAL A 8 8.04 11.34 3.16
CA VAL A 8 7.02 12.02 2.35
C VAL A 8 5.73 12.23 3.13
N LEU A 9 5.03 13.30 2.81
CA LEU A 9 3.65 13.56 3.25
C LEU A 9 2.75 13.41 2.03
N LEU A 10 1.96 12.32 2.01
CA LEU A 10 1.07 12.02 0.91
C LEU A 10 -0.28 12.70 1.10
N SER A 11 -0.70 13.49 0.11
CA SER A 11 -2.05 14.06 0.03
C SER A 11 -2.69 13.66 -1.30
N GLY A 12 -3.98 13.33 -1.28
CA GLY A 12 -4.72 12.89 -2.44
C GLY A 12 -5.56 11.64 -2.18
N GLU A 13 -5.87 10.88 -3.23
CA GLU A 13 -6.70 9.68 -3.16
C GLU A 13 -5.86 8.42 -3.04
N VAL A 14 -6.24 7.53 -2.11
CA VAL A 14 -5.68 6.18 -1.98
C VAL A 14 -6.81 5.16 -1.83
N TYR A 15 -6.58 3.93 -2.25
CA TYR A 15 -7.57 2.86 -2.17
C TYR A 15 -7.13 1.79 -1.17
N THR A 16 -8.01 1.45 -0.21
CA THR A 16 -7.73 0.31 0.66
C THR A 16 -7.92 -0.99 -0.09
N ALA A 17 -6.97 -1.90 0.00
CA ALA A 17 -7.11 -3.26 -0.49
C ALA A 17 -6.17 -4.19 0.28
N ARG A 18 -6.71 -5.27 0.82
CA ARG A 18 -5.96 -6.33 1.51
C ARG A 18 -6.13 -7.67 0.82
N ASP A 19 -5.83 -8.73 1.51
CA ASP A 19 -5.78 -10.11 1.03
C ASP A 19 -6.99 -10.53 0.20
N ALA A 20 -8.21 -10.36 0.74
CA ALA A 20 -9.43 -10.79 0.07
C ALA A 20 -9.72 -9.92 -1.18
N ALA A 21 -9.57 -8.60 -1.07
CA ALA A 21 -9.74 -7.69 -2.19
C ALA A 21 -8.69 -7.94 -3.29
N HIS A 22 -7.41 -8.13 -2.93
CA HIS A 22 -6.34 -8.46 -3.89
C HIS A 22 -6.65 -9.75 -4.65
N ARG A 23 -7.06 -10.81 -3.94
CA ARG A 23 -7.41 -12.07 -4.57
C ARG A 23 -8.53 -11.89 -5.59
N ARG A 24 -9.60 -11.21 -5.20
CA ARG A 24 -10.77 -10.98 -6.06
C ARG A 24 -10.44 -10.11 -7.28
N MET A 25 -9.64 -9.05 -7.09
CA MET A 25 -9.13 -8.25 -8.20
C MET A 25 -8.25 -9.06 -9.13
N TYR A 26 -7.35 -9.88 -8.59
CA TYR A 26 -6.46 -10.73 -9.37
C TYR A 26 -7.24 -11.76 -10.22
N GLU A 27 -8.25 -12.39 -9.63
CA GLU A 27 -9.12 -13.31 -10.36
C GLU A 27 -9.90 -12.62 -11.48
N ALA A 28 -10.40 -11.39 -11.22
CA ALA A 28 -11.06 -10.59 -12.24
C ALA A 28 -10.10 -10.26 -13.39
N LEU A 29 -8.89 -9.81 -13.07
CA LEU A 29 -7.85 -9.52 -14.06
C LEU A 29 -7.52 -10.73 -14.92
N LYS A 30 -7.32 -11.92 -14.31
CA LYS A 30 -7.03 -13.17 -15.02
C LYS A 30 -8.15 -13.61 -15.96
N LYS A 31 -9.38 -13.31 -15.61
CA LYS A 31 -10.56 -13.64 -16.41
C LYS A 31 -10.93 -12.57 -17.44
N GLY A 32 -10.17 -11.47 -17.50
CA GLY A 32 -10.44 -10.34 -18.38
C GLY A 32 -11.69 -9.54 -17.98
N PHE A 33 -12.12 -9.63 -16.72
CA PHE A 33 -13.22 -8.84 -16.20
C PHE A 33 -12.76 -7.41 -15.83
N ALA A 34 -13.70 -6.49 -15.86
CA ALA A 34 -13.45 -5.11 -15.46
C ALA A 34 -12.95 -5.05 -13.99
N MET A 35 -11.89 -4.29 -13.77
CA MET A 35 -11.37 -4.01 -12.44
C MET A 35 -12.26 -2.98 -11.74
N PRO A 36 -12.47 -3.10 -10.41
CA PRO A 36 -13.27 -2.13 -9.66
C PRO A 36 -12.60 -0.77 -9.51
N ILE A 37 -11.30 -0.69 -9.78
CA ILE A 37 -10.48 0.52 -9.75
C ILE A 37 -9.52 0.52 -10.92
N ASP A 38 -9.17 1.70 -11.41
CA ASP A 38 -8.13 1.88 -12.41
C ASP A 38 -6.74 1.83 -11.75
N LEU A 39 -5.99 0.75 -12.00
CA LEU A 39 -4.65 0.56 -11.44
C LEU A 39 -3.65 1.63 -11.92
N THR A 40 -3.88 2.26 -13.08
CA THR A 40 -2.93 3.24 -13.64
C THR A 40 -2.92 4.55 -12.86
N THR A 41 -4.01 4.86 -12.16
CA THR A 41 -4.17 6.06 -11.35
C THR A 41 -4.20 5.76 -9.84
N ALA A 42 -4.37 4.49 -9.46
CA ALA A 42 -4.52 4.10 -8.06
C ALA A 42 -3.20 4.08 -7.29
N THR A 43 -3.26 4.45 -6.03
CA THR A 43 -2.30 4.07 -4.99
C THR A 43 -3.01 3.12 -4.01
N LEU A 44 -2.46 1.92 -3.81
CA LEU A 44 -3.05 0.92 -2.93
C LEU A 44 -2.49 1.02 -1.52
N PHE A 45 -3.36 1.23 -0.55
CA PHE A 45 -3.04 1.14 0.87
C PHE A 45 -3.47 -0.22 1.42
N TYR A 46 -2.52 -1.02 1.81
CA TYR A 46 -2.72 -2.35 2.37
C TYR A 46 -3.22 -2.24 3.81
N ALA A 47 -4.47 -1.89 3.95
CA ALA A 47 -5.11 -1.62 5.22
C ALA A 47 -6.59 -2.02 5.21
N ALA A 48 -7.14 -2.23 6.40
CA ALA A 48 -8.57 -2.33 6.64
C ALA A 48 -8.90 -1.50 7.88
N PRO A 49 -9.81 -0.52 7.78
CA PRO A 49 -10.18 0.29 8.93
C PRO A 49 -11.05 -0.49 9.91
N SER A 50 -10.96 -0.15 11.18
CA SER A 50 -12.01 -0.51 12.14
C SER A 50 -13.29 0.31 11.88
N PRO A 51 -14.46 -0.12 12.37
CA PRO A 51 -15.68 0.67 12.28
C PRO A 51 -15.47 2.11 12.78
N ALA A 52 -16.08 3.06 12.08
CA ALA A 52 -16.02 4.46 12.46
C ALA A 52 -16.78 4.71 13.78
N PRO A 53 -16.16 5.30 14.81
CA PRO A 53 -16.89 5.76 15.97
C PRO A 53 -17.85 6.91 15.61
N PRO A 54 -18.87 7.19 16.43
CA PRO A 54 -19.76 8.32 16.20
C PRO A 54 -18.99 9.63 15.98
N GLY A 55 -19.37 10.40 14.95
CA GLY A 55 -18.75 11.68 14.60
C GLY A 55 -17.35 11.58 13.96
N ARG A 56 -16.89 10.37 13.61
CA ARG A 56 -15.63 10.16 12.89
C ARG A 56 -15.88 9.69 11.46
N VAL A 57 -15.02 10.12 10.55
CA VAL A 57 -15.05 9.71 9.14
C VAL A 57 -14.65 8.24 8.98
N ILE A 58 -13.71 7.78 9.82
CA ILE A 58 -13.15 6.42 9.77
C ILE A 58 -12.71 6.00 11.18
N GLY A 59 -12.68 4.72 11.44
CA GLY A 59 -12.02 4.15 12.61
C GLY A 59 -10.50 4.08 12.45
N SER A 60 -9.81 3.47 13.40
CA SER A 60 -8.37 3.27 13.31
C SER A 60 -8.00 2.53 12.03
N ILE A 61 -7.01 3.03 11.31
CA ILE A 61 -6.52 2.44 10.07
C ILE A 61 -4.99 2.40 10.07
N GLY A 62 -4.41 1.22 9.93
CA GLY A 62 -2.97 1.02 9.92
C GLY A 62 -2.53 0.02 8.86
N PRO A 63 -1.24 0.02 8.49
CA PRO A 63 -0.72 -0.85 7.46
C PRO A 63 -0.75 -2.31 7.88
N THR A 64 -1.16 -3.20 6.98
CA THR A 64 -0.94 -4.64 7.13
C THR A 64 0.41 -5.05 6.53
N THR A 65 0.87 -6.25 6.86
CA THR A 65 2.14 -6.79 6.36
C THR A 65 2.07 -7.04 4.86
N SER A 66 2.93 -6.36 4.09
CA SER A 66 2.81 -6.25 2.63
C SER A 66 3.15 -7.50 1.86
N TYR A 67 4.06 -8.37 2.38
CA TYR A 67 4.42 -9.60 1.67
C TYR A 67 3.23 -10.54 1.40
N ARG A 68 2.14 -10.39 2.15
CA ARG A 68 0.91 -11.16 1.95
C ARG A 68 0.26 -10.89 0.59
N MET A 69 0.48 -9.70 0.03
CA MET A 69 0.01 -9.30 -1.29
C MET A 69 1.01 -9.61 -2.42
N ASP A 70 2.21 -10.11 -2.09
CA ASP A 70 3.28 -10.31 -3.06
C ASP A 70 2.95 -11.31 -4.17
N ALA A 71 2.03 -12.24 -3.92
CA ALA A 71 1.55 -13.17 -4.94
C ALA A 71 0.79 -12.47 -6.09
N PHE A 72 0.22 -11.29 -5.84
CA PHE A 72 -0.62 -10.54 -6.77
C PHE A 72 0.07 -9.31 -7.32
N THR A 73 0.91 -8.68 -6.49
CA THR A 73 1.48 -7.35 -6.73
C THR A 73 2.27 -7.21 -8.04
N PRO A 74 3.12 -8.17 -8.47
CA PRO A 74 3.87 -8.03 -9.73
C PRO A 74 2.94 -7.80 -10.92
N GLU A 75 1.82 -8.51 -10.97
CA GLU A 75 0.86 -8.41 -12.05
C GLU A 75 0.10 -7.07 -12.02
N PHE A 76 -0.28 -6.61 -10.83
CA PHE A 76 -0.91 -5.29 -10.71
C PHE A 76 0.05 -4.16 -11.14
N ILE A 77 1.34 -4.28 -10.81
CA ILE A 77 2.36 -3.33 -11.28
C ILE A 77 2.50 -3.38 -12.80
N GLU A 78 2.49 -4.57 -13.40
CA GLU A 78 2.52 -4.74 -14.86
C GLU A 78 1.31 -4.09 -15.54
N HIS A 79 0.14 -4.13 -14.89
CA HIS A 79 -1.09 -3.48 -15.36
C HIS A 79 -1.24 -2.01 -14.91
N GLY A 80 -0.15 -1.38 -14.49
CA GLY A 80 -0.09 0.06 -14.31
C GLY A 80 0.01 0.57 -12.88
N LEU A 81 -0.14 -0.29 -11.84
CA LEU A 81 -0.03 0.15 -10.45
C LEU A 81 1.35 0.77 -10.17
N LYS A 82 1.37 2.01 -9.66
CA LYS A 82 2.61 2.74 -9.37
C LYS A 82 2.85 3.00 -7.89
N GLY A 83 1.83 3.09 -7.07
CA GLY A 83 1.93 3.40 -5.65
C GLY A 83 1.39 2.29 -4.75
N MET A 84 2.16 1.89 -3.77
CA MET A 84 1.76 0.89 -2.78
C MET A 84 2.17 1.35 -1.39
N ILE A 85 1.27 1.23 -0.41
CA ILE A 85 1.51 1.63 0.98
C ILE A 85 1.26 0.42 1.89
N GLY A 86 2.23 0.09 2.74
CA GLY A 86 2.09 -1.01 3.67
C GLY A 86 3.17 -1.03 4.74
N LYS A 87 3.51 -2.19 5.29
CA LYS A 87 4.63 -2.38 6.22
C LYS A 87 5.39 -3.68 5.94
N GLY A 88 6.65 -3.73 6.37
CA GLY A 88 7.55 -4.85 6.14
C GLY A 88 8.14 -4.88 4.74
N GLY A 89 9.04 -5.82 4.49
CA GLY A 89 9.74 -5.97 3.22
C GLY A 89 8.86 -6.55 2.11
N ARG A 90 9.41 -6.54 0.90
CA ARG A 90 8.79 -7.13 -0.31
C ARG A 90 9.65 -8.26 -0.84
N SER A 91 9.04 -9.20 -1.52
CA SER A 91 9.76 -10.28 -2.18
C SER A 91 10.64 -9.77 -3.34
N PRO A 92 11.71 -10.51 -3.70
CA PRO A 92 12.55 -10.11 -4.84
C PRO A 92 11.77 -9.92 -6.15
N LYS A 93 10.72 -10.72 -6.38
CA LYS A 93 9.85 -10.59 -7.56
C LYS A 93 9.13 -9.23 -7.58
N VAL A 94 8.63 -8.77 -6.45
CA VAL A 94 7.97 -7.47 -6.34
C VAL A 94 8.98 -6.34 -6.54
N VAL A 95 10.17 -6.42 -5.91
CA VAL A 95 11.23 -5.41 -6.09
C VAL A 95 11.67 -5.32 -7.56
N GLN A 96 11.77 -6.47 -8.24
CA GLN A 96 12.08 -6.50 -9.66
C GLN A 96 10.97 -5.83 -10.50
N ALA A 97 9.69 -6.08 -10.19
CA ALA A 97 8.57 -5.43 -10.87
C ALA A 97 8.56 -3.92 -10.61
N ILE A 98 8.78 -3.48 -9.37
CA ILE A 98 8.92 -2.06 -9.00
C ILE A 98 9.98 -1.38 -9.87
N ARG A 99 11.17 -1.98 -9.99
CA ARG A 99 12.26 -1.45 -10.83
C ARG A 99 11.87 -1.40 -12.31
N ARG A 100 11.31 -2.50 -12.83
CA ARG A 100 10.97 -2.65 -14.25
C ARG A 100 9.92 -1.65 -14.69
N TYR A 101 8.86 -1.51 -13.91
CA TYR A 101 7.69 -0.70 -14.26
C TYR A 101 7.64 0.67 -13.57
N LYS A 102 8.73 1.05 -12.87
CA LYS A 102 8.89 2.36 -12.21
C LYS A 102 7.82 2.67 -11.18
N ALA A 103 7.46 1.67 -10.37
CA ALA A 103 6.59 1.83 -9.23
C ALA A 103 7.37 2.26 -7.97
N VAL A 104 6.65 2.56 -6.89
CA VAL A 104 7.22 2.91 -5.58
C VAL A 104 6.44 2.19 -4.48
N TYR A 105 7.16 1.64 -3.50
CA TYR A 105 6.56 1.10 -2.30
C TYR A 105 6.92 1.97 -1.10
N PHE A 106 5.87 2.41 -0.39
CA PHE A 106 5.95 3.23 0.80
C PHE A 106 5.69 2.40 2.05
N GLY A 107 6.51 2.59 3.06
CA GLY A 107 6.27 2.11 4.41
C GLY A 107 5.44 3.10 5.21
N ALA A 108 4.33 2.64 5.77
CA ALA A 108 3.63 3.36 6.81
C ALA A 108 4.05 2.84 8.19
N ILE A 109 4.14 3.75 9.15
CA ILE A 109 4.57 3.40 10.51
C ILE A 109 3.51 2.52 11.18
N GLY A 110 3.93 1.36 11.70
CA GLY A 110 3.07 0.48 12.49
C GLY A 110 2.78 1.07 13.87
N GLY A 111 1.64 0.72 14.47
CA GLY A 111 1.25 1.16 15.81
C GLY A 111 0.57 2.53 15.90
N ILE A 112 0.61 3.34 14.84
CA ILE A 112 0.00 4.69 14.82
C ILE A 112 -1.34 4.75 14.09
N ALA A 113 -2.11 3.66 14.06
CA ALA A 113 -3.37 3.56 13.30
C ALA A 113 -4.38 4.67 13.62
N ALA A 114 -4.44 5.13 14.87
CA ALA A 114 -5.28 6.24 15.26
C ALA A 114 -4.80 7.60 14.71
N LEU A 115 -3.48 7.79 14.60
CA LEU A 115 -2.90 8.99 13.97
C LEU A 115 -3.12 8.96 12.46
N THR A 116 -2.89 7.81 11.82
CA THR A 116 -3.17 7.60 10.39
C THR A 116 -4.64 7.95 10.06
N ALA A 117 -5.58 7.54 10.91
CA ALA A 117 -7.00 7.87 10.73
C ALA A 117 -7.27 9.39 10.71
N ARG A 118 -6.48 10.21 11.40
CA ARG A 118 -6.62 11.68 11.38
C ARG A 118 -6.23 12.30 10.04
N CYS A 119 -5.37 11.62 9.27
CA CYS A 119 -5.01 12.05 7.93
C CYS A 119 -6.15 11.82 6.92
N VAL A 120 -7.08 10.91 7.21
CA VAL A 120 -8.22 10.60 6.34
C VAL A 120 -9.31 11.66 6.50
N LYS A 121 -9.69 12.31 5.42
CA LYS A 121 -10.70 13.38 5.38
C LYS A 121 -12.02 12.92 4.80
N ASN A 122 -11.99 11.95 3.89
CA ASN A 122 -13.19 11.36 3.30
C ASN A 122 -13.01 9.86 3.05
N VAL A 123 -14.11 9.12 3.08
CA VAL A 123 -14.15 7.68 2.81
C VAL A 123 -15.35 7.38 1.92
N GLU A 124 -15.12 6.67 0.84
CA GLU A 124 -16.14 6.22 -0.11
C GLU A 124 -15.99 4.71 -0.33
N LEU A 125 -17.09 3.97 -0.21
CA LEU A 125 -17.11 2.55 -0.56
C LEU A 125 -17.12 2.42 -2.09
N VAL A 126 -16.15 1.69 -2.64
CA VAL A 126 -15.98 1.53 -4.08
C VAL A 126 -16.45 0.17 -4.56
N ALA A 127 -16.03 -0.91 -3.86
CA ALA A 127 -16.35 -2.27 -4.29
C ALA A 127 -16.21 -3.28 -3.15
N TYR A 128 -16.77 -4.45 -3.39
CA TYR A 128 -16.66 -5.64 -2.53
C TYR A 128 -17.17 -5.39 -1.11
N GLU A 129 -18.34 -4.76 -1.00
CA GLU A 129 -18.99 -4.45 0.29
C GLU A 129 -19.15 -5.70 1.18
N ASP A 130 -19.40 -6.85 0.57
CA ASP A 130 -19.51 -8.14 1.23
C ASP A 130 -18.23 -8.59 1.97
N LEU A 131 -17.08 -8.00 1.66
CA LEU A 131 -15.82 -8.23 2.39
C LEU A 131 -15.71 -7.41 3.69
N GLY A 132 -16.71 -6.62 4.02
CA GLY A 132 -16.75 -5.83 5.25
C GLY A 132 -15.53 -4.90 5.40
N PRO A 133 -14.69 -5.09 6.44
CA PRO A 133 -13.50 -4.25 6.62
C PRO A 133 -12.50 -4.32 5.47
N GLU A 134 -12.46 -5.42 4.71
CA GLU A 134 -11.56 -5.62 3.56
C GLU A 134 -12.16 -5.16 2.23
N ALA A 135 -13.37 -4.55 2.25
CA ALA A 135 -13.93 -3.89 1.07
C ALA A 135 -12.97 -2.81 0.53
N ILE A 136 -13.01 -2.58 -0.76
CA ILE A 136 -12.24 -1.49 -1.37
C ILE A 136 -12.92 -0.17 -1.05
N ARG A 137 -12.18 0.70 -0.37
CA ARG A 137 -12.60 2.08 -0.07
C ARG A 137 -11.62 3.06 -0.67
N LYS A 138 -12.14 4.12 -1.24
CA LYS A 138 -11.37 5.29 -1.63
C LYS A 138 -11.29 6.23 -0.44
N LEU A 139 -10.09 6.60 -0.06
CA LEU A 139 -9.80 7.52 1.01
C LEU A 139 -9.20 8.79 0.43
N THR A 140 -9.72 9.96 0.81
CA THR A 140 -9.01 11.22 0.63
C THR A 140 -8.14 11.46 1.85
N VAL A 141 -6.83 11.53 1.65
CA VAL A 141 -5.86 11.76 2.73
C VAL A 141 -5.17 13.11 2.58
N ILE A 142 -4.76 13.70 3.72
CA ILE A 142 -3.94 14.90 3.78
C ILE A 142 -2.78 14.62 4.73
N ASP A 143 -1.57 14.90 4.24
CA ASP A 143 -0.30 14.80 4.98
C ASP A 143 -0.08 13.45 5.66
N LEU A 144 -0.45 12.36 4.97
CA LEU A 144 -0.18 11.00 5.46
C LEU A 144 1.34 10.76 5.45
N PRO A 145 1.97 10.58 6.64
CA PRO A 145 3.42 10.43 6.72
C PRO A 145 3.84 9.02 6.30
N LEU A 146 4.76 8.94 5.36
CA LEU A 146 5.27 7.70 4.78
C LEU A 146 6.79 7.79 4.59
N VAL A 147 7.42 6.63 4.46
CA VAL A 147 8.83 6.48 4.07
C VAL A 147 8.91 5.71 2.77
N VAL A 148 9.73 6.13 1.83
CA VAL A 148 10.02 5.35 0.63
C VAL A 148 10.87 4.14 1.01
N ILE A 149 10.34 2.93 0.88
CA ILE A 149 11.06 1.68 1.17
C ILE A 149 11.73 1.14 -0.10
N ASN A 150 10.95 0.98 -1.18
CA ASN A 150 11.53 0.60 -2.48
C ASN A 150 11.25 1.71 -3.49
N ASP A 151 12.31 2.24 -4.09
CA ASP A 151 12.20 3.26 -5.13
C ASP A 151 12.13 2.68 -6.54
N SER A 152 11.85 3.53 -7.52
CA SER A 152 11.71 3.15 -8.94
C SER A 152 13.02 2.68 -9.60
N LYS A 153 14.15 2.78 -8.91
CA LYS A 153 15.46 2.25 -9.35
C LYS A 153 15.72 0.84 -8.81
N GLY A 154 14.88 0.38 -7.85
CA GLY A 154 14.96 -0.92 -7.19
C GLY A 154 15.84 -0.91 -5.94
N ASN A 155 16.16 0.27 -5.39
CA ASN A 155 16.79 0.35 -4.08
C ASN A 155 15.81 -0.09 -3.00
N ASP A 156 16.34 -0.71 -1.94
CA ASP A 156 15.56 -1.22 -0.80
C ASP A 156 16.17 -0.70 0.50
N LEU A 157 15.42 0.14 1.21
CA LEU A 157 15.84 0.76 2.46
C LEU A 157 16.16 -0.27 3.54
N TYR A 158 15.35 -1.34 3.65
CA TYR A 158 15.59 -2.34 4.68
C TYR A 158 16.89 -3.10 4.45
N LEU A 159 17.20 -3.45 3.21
CA LEU A 159 18.44 -4.15 2.88
C LEU A 159 19.66 -3.25 3.06
N SER A 160 19.60 -1.99 2.62
CA SER A 160 20.71 -1.05 2.76
C SER A 160 21.02 -0.73 4.22
N GLU A 161 19.99 -0.46 5.04
CA GLU A 161 20.19 -0.13 6.44
C GLU A 161 20.59 -1.35 7.28
N GLN A 162 20.06 -2.54 7.01
CA GLN A 162 20.52 -3.76 7.68
C GLN A 162 22.03 -3.98 7.46
N SER A 163 22.51 -3.78 6.25
CA SER A 163 23.95 -3.91 5.94
C SER A 163 24.79 -2.87 6.68
N ARG A 164 24.29 -1.66 6.79
CA ARG A 164 24.97 -0.53 7.44
C ARG A 164 25.13 -0.72 8.95
N TRP A 165 24.09 -1.27 9.61
CA TRP A 165 24.03 -1.38 11.07
C TRP A 165 24.37 -2.78 11.59
N ARG A 166 24.67 -3.72 10.73
CA ARG A 166 25.04 -5.08 11.13
C ARG A 166 26.43 -5.08 11.75
N ILE A 167 26.50 -5.22 13.07
CA ILE A 167 27.75 -5.47 13.78
C ILE A 167 28.09 -6.94 13.55
N LEU A 168 29.12 -7.20 12.74
CA LEU A 168 29.69 -8.54 12.64
C LEU A 168 30.49 -8.78 13.94
N SER A 169 29.98 -9.62 14.83
CA SER A 169 30.81 -10.18 15.91
C SER A 169 31.96 -10.94 15.25
N LYS A 170 33.18 -10.50 15.50
CA LYS A 170 34.41 -11.24 15.18
C LYS A 170 34.52 -12.47 16.03
#